data_ba02141182067789b19c61c8f1e60aed
#
_entry.id   ba02141182067789b19c61c8f1e60aed
#
_cell.length_a   1.000
_cell.length_b   1.000
_cell.length_c   1.000
_cell.angle_alpha   90.00
_cell.angle_beta   90.00
_cell.angle_gamma   90.00
#
_symmetry.space_group_name_H-M   'P 1'
#
loop_
_entity.id
_entity.type
_entity.pdbx_description
1 polymer ?
#
loop_
_entity_poly.entity_id
_entity_poly.type
_entity_poly.pdbx_seq_one_letter_code
_entity_poly.pdbx_strand_id
1 'polypeptide(L)'
;MNETNYITPNLDEGYSPEAISNMENALEEFIISLLDIKPEDANIAVFRGLKLTLKGRPKRLAELGNVESPDDPMKIELMIYNKEQIEEILEFIKKNGFPAKNDTGSQFIYIRVPKPSRMQLEELGDEVIRRTNSAGTRLMKIKTNTGLRIRAAMEKEYIDQRISGIALKKIDNALERITKEIRIIGVIKRKAILGSFFKTIERDDADIIKVINKRIKLEKDKIAKEQDMRIKTEA
;
A
#
# COMPACT_ATOMS: atom_id res chain seq x y z
N MET A 1 0.20 53.34 -30.56
CA MET A 1 -0.19 51.94 -30.91
C MET A 1 0.21 51.07 -29.79
N ASN A 2 -0.73 50.71 -28.93
CA ASN A 2 -0.46 49.80 -27.82
C ASN A 2 -0.54 48.37 -28.34
N GLU A 3 0.61 47.71 -28.45
CA GLU A 3 0.66 46.25 -28.63
C GLU A 3 0.15 45.62 -27.34
N THR A 4 -1.14 45.22 -27.38
CA THR A 4 -1.69 44.30 -26.38
C THR A 4 -0.97 42.99 -26.57
N ASN A 5 -0.04 42.69 -25.69
CA ASN A 5 0.52 41.35 -25.51
C ASN A 5 -0.64 40.39 -25.16
N TYR A 6 -1.23 39.80 -26.19
CA TYR A 6 -2.07 38.61 -25.99
C TYR A 6 -1.14 37.51 -25.48
N ILE A 7 -1.15 37.33 -24.17
CA ILE A 7 -0.65 36.09 -23.55
C ILE A 7 -1.56 35.00 -24.10
N THR A 8 -1.14 34.36 -25.19
CA THR A 8 -1.78 33.12 -25.64
C THR A 8 -1.70 32.16 -24.46
N PRO A 9 -2.84 31.71 -23.90
CA PRO A 9 -2.80 30.72 -22.84
C PRO A 9 -1.96 29.55 -23.34
N ASN A 10 -1.01 29.12 -22.54
CA ASN A 10 -0.14 28.00 -22.88
C ASN A 10 -1.04 26.76 -22.96
N LEU A 11 -1.49 26.42 -24.16
CA LEU A 11 -2.49 25.37 -24.42
C LEU A 11 -2.02 23.98 -23.92
N ASP A 12 -0.74 23.83 -23.65
CA ASP A 12 -0.15 22.68 -22.96
C ASP A 12 -0.55 22.61 -21.47
N GLU A 13 -0.90 23.75 -20.84
CA GLU A 13 -1.24 23.79 -19.40
C GLU A 13 -2.49 22.98 -19.04
N GLY A 14 -3.35 22.64 -20.01
CA GLY A 14 -4.53 21.81 -19.77
C GLY A 14 -4.27 20.30 -19.78
N TYR A 15 -3.49 19.79 -20.72
CA TYR A 15 -3.36 18.35 -20.94
C TYR A 15 -2.31 17.70 -20.08
N SER A 16 -1.08 18.22 -20.08
CA SER A 16 0.01 17.61 -19.32
C SER A 16 -0.13 17.80 -17.82
N PRO A 17 -0.50 18.97 -17.26
CA PRO A 17 -0.72 19.10 -15.83
C PRO A 17 -1.86 18.23 -15.32
N GLU A 18 -2.99 18.13 -16.04
CA GLU A 18 -4.11 17.27 -15.68
C GLU A 18 -3.68 15.79 -15.63
N ALA A 19 -2.94 15.34 -16.66
CA ALA A 19 -2.46 13.97 -16.71
C ALA A 19 -1.45 13.67 -15.58
N ILE A 20 -0.53 14.60 -15.30
CA ILE A 20 0.46 14.46 -14.23
C ILE A 20 -0.23 14.42 -12.88
N SER A 21 -1.18 15.32 -12.60
CA SER A 21 -1.97 15.30 -11.37
C SER A 21 -2.73 13.99 -11.19
N ASN A 22 -3.36 13.48 -12.25
CA ASN A 22 -4.06 12.19 -12.22
C ASN A 22 -3.10 11.01 -11.95
N MET A 23 -1.86 11.08 -12.46
CA MET A 23 -0.84 10.06 -12.19
C MET A 23 -0.34 10.15 -10.74
N GLU A 24 -0.17 11.35 -10.18
CA GLU A 24 0.21 11.57 -8.80
C GLU A 24 -0.89 11.10 -7.83
N ASN A 25 -2.16 11.39 -8.12
CA ASN A 25 -3.30 10.85 -7.38
C ASN A 25 -3.31 9.30 -7.40
N ALA A 26 -3.01 8.70 -8.56
CA ALA A 26 -2.91 7.24 -8.67
C ALA A 26 -1.76 6.66 -7.83
N LEU A 27 -0.65 7.37 -7.69
CA LEU A 27 0.45 7.01 -6.78
C LEU A 27 0.01 7.11 -5.32
N GLU A 28 -0.67 8.18 -4.93
CA GLU A 28 -1.17 8.35 -3.55
C GLU A 28 -2.17 7.25 -3.18
N GLU A 29 -3.14 6.96 -4.04
CA GLU A 29 -4.09 5.87 -3.83
C GLU A 29 -3.38 4.50 -3.71
N PHE A 30 -2.33 4.28 -4.52
CA PHE A 30 -1.50 3.08 -4.40
C PHE A 30 -0.81 3.00 -3.03
N ILE A 31 -0.19 4.10 -2.57
CA ILE A 31 0.46 4.15 -1.25
C ILE A 31 -0.56 3.84 -0.15
N ILE A 32 -1.72 4.49 -0.17
CA ILE A 32 -2.80 4.27 0.80
C ILE A 32 -3.22 2.80 0.78
N SER A 33 -3.40 2.22 -0.41
CA SER A 33 -3.78 0.82 -0.55
C SER A 33 -2.77 -0.15 0.08
N LEU A 34 -1.48 0.19 0.09
CA LEU A 34 -0.45 -0.63 0.71
C LEU A 34 -0.40 -0.51 2.24
N LEU A 35 -0.96 0.55 2.84
CA LEU A 35 -1.01 0.69 4.30
C LEU A 35 -1.86 -0.41 4.93
N ASP A 36 -2.90 -0.85 4.24
CA ASP A 36 -3.81 -1.90 4.71
C ASP A 36 -3.18 -3.30 4.71
N ILE A 37 -2.05 -3.50 4.02
CA ILE A 37 -1.38 -4.81 3.99
C ILE A 37 -0.38 -4.88 5.15
N LYS A 38 -0.72 -5.63 6.19
CA LYS A 38 0.14 -5.88 7.34
C LYS A 38 0.38 -7.39 7.50
N PRO A 39 1.57 -7.82 7.99
CA PRO A 39 1.82 -9.25 8.28
C PRO A 39 0.78 -9.86 9.21
N GLU A 40 0.22 -9.08 10.13
CA GLU A 40 -0.82 -9.44 11.08
C GLU A 40 -2.13 -9.82 10.38
N ASP A 41 -2.41 -9.21 9.22
CA ASP A 41 -3.65 -9.43 8.45
C ASP A 41 -3.78 -10.88 7.96
N ALA A 42 -2.68 -11.59 7.78
CA ALA A 42 -2.68 -13.01 7.44
C ALA A 42 -3.42 -13.85 8.49
N ASN A 43 -3.20 -13.56 9.77
CA ASN A 43 -3.89 -14.24 10.86
C ASN A 43 -5.34 -13.75 11.00
N ILE A 44 -5.57 -12.44 10.86
CA ILE A 44 -6.92 -11.85 10.90
C ILE A 44 -7.83 -12.46 9.84
N ALA A 45 -7.33 -12.62 8.62
CA ALA A 45 -8.08 -13.22 7.52
C ALA A 45 -8.53 -14.65 7.85
N VAL A 46 -7.65 -15.45 8.46
CA VAL A 46 -7.98 -16.81 8.92
C VAL A 46 -9.12 -16.77 9.94
N PHE A 47 -9.00 -15.89 10.95
CA PHE A 47 -10.03 -15.81 12.00
C PHE A 47 -11.36 -15.29 11.49
N ARG A 48 -11.37 -14.28 10.61
CA ARG A 48 -12.61 -13.79 9.97
C ARG A 48 -13.32 -14.88 9.17
N GLY A 49 -12.56 -15.79 8.56
CA GLY A 49 -13.06 -16.90 7.77
C GLY A 49 -13.53 -18.10 8.58
N LEU A 50 -13.16 -18.22 9.86
CA LEU A 50 -13.54 -19.36 10.71
C LEU A 50 -15.07 -19.46 10.81
N LYS A 51 -15.58 -20.67 10.54
CA LYS A 51 -17.00 -21.00 10.65
C LYS A 51 -17.24 -21.79 11.93
N LEU A 52 -18.16 -21.34 12.73
CA LEU A 52 -18.63 -22.04 13.92
C LEU A 52 -20.13 -22.28 13.82
N THR A 53 -20.61 -23.36 14.44
CA THR A 53 -22.04 -23.68 14.48
C THR A 53 -22.60 -23.20 15.81
N LEU A 54 -23.38 -22.11 15.76
CA LEU A 54 -24.10 -21.57 16.90
C LEU A 54 -25.58 -21.93 16.81
N LYS A 55 -26.10 -22.57 17.82
CA LYS A 55 -27.52 -23.00 17.88
C LYS A 55 -27.98 -23.72 16.60
N GLY A 56 -27.11 -24.62 16.07
CA GLY A 56 -27.38 -25.41 14.87
C GLY A 56 -27.24 -24.68 13.53
N ARG A 57 -26.80 -23.43 13.52
CA ARG A 57 -26.59 -22.65 12.28
C ARG A 57 -25.11 -22.29 12.11
N PRO A 58 -24.50 -22.58 10.92
CA PRO A 58 -23.14 -22.17 10.65
C PRO A 58 -23.07 -20.64 10.48
N LYS A 59 -22.21 -20.00 11.23
CA LYS A 59 -21.91 -18.56 11.12
C LYS A 59 -20.41 -18.34 11.01
N ARG A 60 -19.99 -17.28 10.31
CA ARG A 60 -18.59 -16.85 10.30
C ARG A 60 -18.29 -16.04 11.54
N LEU A 61 -17.05 -16.13 12.01
CA LEU A 61 -16.63 -15.35 13.18
C LEU A 61 -16.79 -13.83 12.96
N ALA A 62 -16.55 -13.38 11.73
CA ALA A 62 -16.76 -11.98 11.33
C ALA A 62 -18.21 -11.48 11.43
N GLU A 63 -19.19 -12.39 11.45
CA GLU A 63 -20.62 -12.05 11.63
C GLU A 63 -20.97 -11.91 13.10
N LEU A 64 -20.15 -12.43 13.99
CA LEU A 64 -20.41 -12.49 15.44
C LEU A 64 -19.64 -11.42 16.21
N GLY A 65 -18.60 -10.87 15.60
CA GLY A 65 -17.75 -9.89 16.24
C GLY A 65 -16.81 -9.20 15.27
N ASN A 66 -16.15 -8.14 15.76
CA ASN A 66 -15.09 -7.46 15.06
C ASN A 66 -13.74 -8.09 15.44
N VAL A 67 -12.94 -8.45 14.42
CA VAL A 67 -11.63 -9.08 14.58
C VAL A 67 -10.57 -8.03 14.27
N GLU A 68 -9.77 -7.67 15.25
CA GLU A 68 -8.70 -6.69 15.13
C GLU A 68 -7.37 -7.29 15.62
N SER A 69 -6.26 -6.77 15.10
CA SER A 69 -4.94 -7.04 15.63
C SER A 69 -4.46 -5.80 16.35
N PRO A 70 -4.18 -5.86 17.64
CA PRO A 70 -3.46 -4.79 18.34
C PRO A 70 -2.03 -4.69 17.79
N ASP A 71 -1.23 -3.76 18.30
CA ASP A 71 0.16 -3.55 17.89
C ASP A 71 1.06 -4.80 18.00
N ASP A 72 0.62 -5.83 18.73
CA ASP A 72 1.32 -7.11 18.85
C ASP A 72 0.84 -8.11 17.79
N PRO A 73 1.66 -8.46 16.77
CA PRO A 73 1.28 -9.36 15.67
C PRO A 73 0.96 -10.80 16.13
N MET A 74 1.25 -11.13 17.38
CA MET A 74 0.92 -12.45 17.97
C MET A 74 -0.37 -12.45 18.78
N LYS A 75 -1.11 -11.35 18.77
CA LYS A 75 -2.38 -11.22 19.46
C LYS A 75 -3.49 -10.82 18.50
N ILE A 76 -4.65 -11.38 18.69
CA ILE A 76 -5.90 -10.97 18.03
C ILE A 76 -6.89 -10.62 19.13
N GLU A 77 -7.56 -9.48 18.96
CA GLU A 77 -8.68 -9.05 19.80
C GLU A 77 -9.97 -9.26 19.01
N LEU A 78 -10.87 -10.02 19.60
CA LEU A 78 -12.18 -10.31 19.05
C LEU A 78 -13.24 -9.67 19.94
N MET A 79 -13.86 -8.59 19.46
CA MET A 79 -14.98 -7.96 20.13
C MET A 79 -16.29 -8.64 19.72
N ILE A 80 -16.94 -9.32 20.63
CA ILE A 80 -18.19 -10.05 20.39
C ILE A 80 -19.39 -9.12 20.55
N TYR A 81 -20.30 -9.14 19.57
CA TYR A 81 -21.49 -8.29 19.61
C TYR A 81 -22.52 -8.76 20.64
N ASN A 82 -22.66 -10.07 20.85
CA ASN A 82 -23.59 -10.62 21.84
C ASN A 82 -22.83 -11.34 22.97
N LYS A 83 -22.93 -10.79 24.18
CA LYS A 83 -22.24 -11.31 25.39
C LYS A 83 -22.61 -12.77 25.71
N GLU A 84 -23.83 -13.19 25.43
CA GLU A 84 -24.28 -14.57 25.69
C GLU A 84 -23.54 -15.65 24.88
N GLN A 85 -22.89 -15.22 23.78
CA GLN A 85 -22.18 -16.15 22.87
C GLN A 85 -20.68 -16.24 23.18
N ILE A 86 -20.17 -15.45 24.13
CA ILE A 86 -18.74 -15.37 24.42
C ILE A 86 -18.18 -16.71 24.84
N GLU A 87 -18.86 -17.43 25.75
CA GLU A 87 -18.37 -18.71 26.25
C GLU A 87 -18.33 -19.77 25.15
N GLU A 88 -19.38 -19.86 24.32
CA GLU A 88 -19.44 -20.80 23.21
C GLU A 88 -18.37 -20.52 22.15
N ILE A 89 -18.14 -19.23 21.84
CA ILE A 89 -17.06 -18.80 20.91
C ILE A 89 -15.67 -19.07 21.50
N LEU A 90 -15.48 -18.78 22.79
CA LEU A 90 -14.23 -19.00 23.49
C LEU A 90 -13.85 -20.50 23.49
N GLU A 91 -14.81 -21.38 23.80
CA GLU A 91 -14.60 -22.83 23.72
C GLU A 91 -14.29 -23.29 22.31
N PHE A 92 -14.99 -22.77 21.30
CA PHE A 92 -14.73 -23.10 19.91
C PHE A 92 -13.29 -22.73 19.51
N ILE A 93 -12.81 -21.53 19.88
CA ILE A 93 -11.45 -21.08 19.59
C ILE A 93 -10.42 -21.97 20.27
N LYS A 94 -10.65 -22.34 21.54
CA LYS A 94 -9.77 -23.24 22.28
C LYS A 94 -9.75 -24.65 21.68
N LYS A 95 -10.91 -25.20 21.25
CA LYS A 95 -11.01 -26.50 20.57
C LYS A 95 -10.24 -26.53 19.25
N ASN A 96 -10.11 -25.37 18.57
CA ASN A 96 -9.30 -25.24 17.37
C ASN A 96 -7.80 -25.03 17.65
N GLY A 97 -7.36 -25.16 18.91
CA GLY A 97 -5.96 -25.12 19.28
C GLY A 97 -5.39 -23.74 19.52
N PHE A 98 -6.21 -22.70 19.57
CA PHE A 98 -5.75 -21.33 19.84
C PHE A 98 -5.92 -20.98 21.31
N PRO A 99 -4.84 -20.63 22.05
CA PRO A 99 -4.96 -20.10 23.39
C PRO A 99 -5.75 -18.82 23.41
N ALA A 100 -6.89 -18.83 24.08
CA ALA A 100 -7.78 -17.68 24.14
C ALA A 100 -8.22 -17.40 25.60
N LYS A 101 -8.38 -16.12 25.93
CA LYS A 101 -8.83 -15.64 27.24
C LYS A 101 -9.90 -14.57 27.05
N ASN A 102 -10.83 -14.55 27.97
CA ASN A 102 -11.80 -13.47 28.11
C ASN A 102 -11.68 -12.94 29.55
N ASP A 103 -11.69 -11.63 29.69
CA ASP A 103 -11.73 -10.98 31.00
C ASP A 103 -13.18 -10.92 31.49
N THR A 104 -13.42 -11.26 32.75
CA THR A 104 -14.75 -11.37 33.35
C THR A 104 -15.58 -10.08 33.10
N GLY A 105 -16.69 -10.22 32.40
CA GLY A 105 -17.61 -9.11 32.05
C GLY A 105 -17.23 -8.32 30.81
N SER A 106 -16.08 -8.60 30.19
CA SER A 106 -15.65 -7.97 28.94
C SER A 106 -16.29 -8.64 27.74
N GLN A 107 -16.50 -7.85 26.67
CA GLN A 107 -16.93 -8.36 25.36
C GLN A 107 -15.74 -8.77 24.49
N PHE A 108 -14.51 -8.62 24.97
CA PHE A 108 -13.30 -8.93 24.22
C PHE A 108 -12.77 -10.31 24.56
N ILE A 109 -12.43 -11.07 23.52
CA ILE A 109 -11.68 -12.31 23.62
C ILE A 109 -10.29 -12.02 23.07
N TYR A 110 -9.26 -12.27 23.89
CA TYR A 110 -7.87 -12.14 23.51
C TYR A 110 -7.32 -13.50 23.08
N ILE A 111 -6.87 -13.59 21.84
CA ILE A 111 -6.40 -14.83 21.24
C ILE A 111 -4.90 -14.69 20.97
N ARG A 112 -4.11 -15.67 21.41
CA ARG A 112 -2.70 -15.75 21.07
C ARG A 112 -2.54 -16.58 19.79
N VAL A 113 -1.91 -16.00 18.76
CA VAL A 113 -1.67 -16.64 17.48
C VAL A 113 -0.19 -16.88 17.22
N PRO A 114 0.21 -17.93 16.51
CA PRO A 114 1.57 -18.11 16.09
C PRO A 114 1.98 -17.01 15.09
N LYS A 115 3.29 -16.83 14.91
CA LYS A 115 3.77 -15.96 13.81
C LYS A 115 3.24 -16.44 12.47
N PRO A 116 2.92 -15.53 11.54
CA PRO A 116 2.49 -15.92 10.21
C PRO A 116 3.46 -16.91 9.56
N SER A 117 2.92 -17.93 8.92
CA SER A 117 3.73 -18.90 8.19
C SER A 117 4.34 -18.24 6.95
N ARG A 118 5.43 -18.84 6.44
CA ARG A 118 6.08 -18.36 5.21
C ARG A 118 5.08 -18.26 4.05
N MET A 119 4.21 -19.24 3.87
CA MET A 119 3.20 -19.26 2.81
C MET A 119 2.23 -18.08 2.91
N GLN A 120 1.76 -17.76 4.12
CA GLN A 120 0.89 -16.61 4.36
C GLN A 120 1.59 -15.27 4.06
N LEU A 121 2.88 -15.15 4.41
CA LEU A 121 3.65 -13.95 4.08
C LEU A 121 3.91 -13.84 2.57
N GLU A 122 4.13 -14.96 1.87
CA GLU A 122 4.28 -15.00 0.42
C GLU A 122 2.97 -14.56 -0.28
N GLU A 123 1.79 -15.00 0.19
CA GLU A 123 0.49 -14.54 -0.31
C GLU A 123 0.29 -13.03 -0.17
N LEU A 124 0.68 -12.45 0.97
CA LEU A 124 0.66 -10.99 1.15
C LEU A 124 1.67 -10.28 0.24
N GLY A 125 2.83 -10.89 0.04
CA GLY A 125 3.84 -10.39 -0.93
C GLY A 125 3.30 -10.36 -2.36
N ASP A 126 2.56 -11.40 -2.76
CA ASP A 126 1.91 -11.49 -4.07
C ASP A 126 0.78 -10.46 -4.22
N GLU A 127 0.05 -10.17 -3.13
CA GLU A 127 -0.94 -9.09 -3.15
C GLU A 127 -0.29 -7.73 -3.40
N VAL A 128 0.87 -7.45 -2.81
CA VAL A 128 1.63 -6.23 -3.11
C VAL A 128 2.01 -6.16 -4.59
N ILE A 129 2.42 -7.29 -5.20
CA ILE A 129 2.74 -7.35 -6.63
C ILE A 129 1.50 -7.03 -7.47
N ARG A 130 0.36 -7.63 -7.14
CA ARG A 130 -0.91 -7.39 -7.85
C ARG A 130 -1.30 -5.91 -7.81
N ARG A 131 -1.20 -5.26 -6.64
CA ARG A 131 -1.49 -3.83 -6.49
C ARG A 131 -0.49 -2.96 -7.25
N THR A 132 0.81 -3.30 -7.23
CA THR A 132 1.85 -2.62 -7.99
C THR A 132 1.56 -2.66 -9.50
N ASN A 133 1.20 -3.83 -10.03
CA ASN A 133 0.87 -4.01 -11.44
C ASN A 133 -0.43 -3.26 -11.81
N SER A 134 -1.42 -3.27 -10.94
CA SER A 134 -2.68 -2.54 -11.13
C SER A 134 -2.44 -1.03 -11.21
N ALA A 135 -1.61 -0.49 -10.32
CA ALA A 135 -1.22 0.92 -10.34
C ALA A 135 -0.47 1.28 -11.63
N GLY A 136 0.48 0.45 -12.08
CA GLY A 136 1.16 0.63 -13.36
C GLY A 136 0.20 0.63 -14.56
N THR A 137 -0.76 -0.29 -14.58
CA THR A 137 -1.80 -0.33 -15.61
C THR A 137 -2.66 0.93 -15.61
N ARG A 138 -2.98 1.47 -14.43
CA ARG A 138 -3.74 2.72 -14.31
C ARG A 138 -2.97 3.91 -14.86
N LEU A 139 -1.66 4.02 -14.59
CA LEU A 139 -0.81 5.05 -15.19
C LEU A 139 -0.80 4.98 -16.72
N MET A 140 -0.67 3.79 -17.27
CA MET A 140 -0.72 3.58 -18.73
C MET A 140 -2.07 3.99 -19.34
N LYS A 141 -3.18 3.73 -18.64
CA LYS A 141 -4.52 4.19 -19.09
C LYS A 141 -4.61 5.72 -19.10
N ILE A 142 -4.08 6.41 -18.07
CA ILE A 142 -4.06 7.88 -18.00
C ILE A 142 -3.27 8.43 -19.20
N LYS A 143 -2.05 7.91 -19.44
CA LYS A 143 -1.24 8.29 -20.62
C LYS A 143 -2.02 8.09 -21.92
N THR A 144 -2.60 6.91 -22.14
CA THR A 144 -3.31 6.56 -23.36
C THR A 144 -4.51 7.48 -23.59
N ASN A 145 -5.33 7.68 -22.57
CA ASN A 145 -6.51 8.55 -22.66
C ASN A 145 -6.12 10.00 -22.96
N THR A 146 -5.09 10.53 -22.28
CA THR A 146 -4.62 11.88 -22.53
C THR A 146 -3.99 12.00 -23.93
N GLY A 147 -3.25 10.99 -24.38
CA GLY A 147 -2.69 10.94 -25.73
C GLY A 147 -3.76 10.95 -26.82
N LEU A 148 -4.89 10.25 -26.61
CA LEU A 148 -6.03 10.29 -27.52
C LEU A 148 -6.69 11.68 -27.55
N ARG A 149 -6.84 12.34 -26.38
CA ARG A 149 -7.40 13.71 -26.30
C ARG A 149 -6.49 14.72 -27.02
N ILE A 150 -5.17 14.63 -26.83
CA ILE A 150 -4.19 15.48 -27.53
C ILE A 150 -4.27 15.26 -29.04
N ARG A 151 -4.35 14.03 -29.51
CA ARG A 151 -4.47 13.70 -30.93
C ARG A 151 -5.76 14.27 -31.53
N ALA A 152 -6.89 14.10 -30.85
CA ALA A 152 -8.17 14.66 -31.27
C ALA A 152 -8.15 16.21 -31.32
N ALA A 153 -7.42 16.86 -30.41
CA ALA A 153 -7.23 18.29 -30.39
C ALA A 153 -6.36 18.78 -31.57
N MET A 154 -5.34 17.99 -31.94
CA MET A 154 -4.53 18.26 -33.15
C MET A 154 -5.37 18.13 -34.43
N GLU A 155 -6.16 17.06 -34.55
CA GLU A 155 -7.05 16.85 -35.73
C GLU A 155 -8.07 17.98 -35.94
N LYS A 156 -8.46 18.62 -34.82
CA LYS A 156 -9.38 19.79 -34.83
C LYS A 156 -8.66 21.14 -34.88
N GLU A 157 -7.34 21.14 -35.07
CA GLU A 157 -6.51 22.35 -35.13
C GLU A 157 -6.56 23.21 -33.86
N TYR A 158 -6.95 22.64 -32.69
CA TYR A 158 -6.95 23.37 -31.40
C TYR A 158 -5.56 23.54 -30.83
N ILE A 159 -4.64 22.64 -31.16
CA ILE A 159 -3.23 22.69 -30.78
C ILE A 159 -2.34 22.34 -31.96
N ASP A 160 -1.17 22.95 -32.02
CA ASP A 160 -0.20 22.64 -33.07
C ASP A 160 0.66 21.40 -32.70
N GLN A 161 1.40 20.89 -33.69
CA GLN A 161 2.26 19.72 -33.53
C GLN A 161 3.35 19.93 -32.48
N ARG A 162 3.86 21.16 -32.34
CA ARG A 162 4.93 21.49 -31.39
C ARG A 162 4.41 21.40 -29.94
N ILE A 163 3.25 22.00 -29.68
CA ILE A 163 2.59 21.97 -28.36
C ILE A 163 2.26 20.52 -27.97
N SER A 164 1.69 19.75 -28.92
CA SER A 164 1.41 18.33 -28.73
C SER A 164 2.65 17.53 -28.36
N GLY A 165 3.78 17.75 -29.07
CA GLY A 165 5.05 17.08 -28.80
C GLY A 165 5.59 17.40 -27.41
N ILE A 166 5.48 18.67 -26.96
CA ILE A 166 5.90 19.09 -25.62
C ILE A 166 5.04 18.41 -24.56
N ALA A 167 3.71 18.42 -24.72
CA ALA A 167 2.78 17.82 -23.79
C ALA A 167 3.01 16.32 -23.63
N LEU A 168 3.15 15.59 -24.74
CA LEU A 168 3.41 14.15 -24.72
C LEU A 168 4.74 13.82 -24.02
N LYS A 169 5.81 14.59 -24.29
CA LYS A 169 7.11 14.41 -23.65
C LYS A 169 7.04 14.63 -22.13
N LYS A 170 6.30 15.65 -21.67
CA LYS A 170 6.08 15.88 -20.23
C LYS A 170 5.35 14.71 -19.57
N ILE A 171 4.31 14.19 -20.23
CA ILE A 171 3.54 13.03 -19.77
C ILE A 171 4.42 11.78 -19.70
N ASP A 172 5.26 11.53 -20.71
CA ASP A 172 6.17 10.38 -20.74
C ASP A 172 7.21 10.45 -19.63
N ASN A 173 7.79 11.61 -19.38
CA ASN A 173 8.73 11.82 -18.29
C ASN A 173 8.08 11.61 -16.91
N ALA A 174 6.86 12.09 -16.73
CA ALA A 174 6.09 11.89 -15.51
C ALA A 174 5.74 10.40 -15.30
N LEU A 175 5.30 9.72 -16.36
CA LEU A 175 5.00 8.30 -16.33
C LEU A 175 6.23 7.49 -15.90
N GLU A 176 7.39 7.75 -16.49
CA GLU A 176 8.63 7.05 -16.15
C GLU A 176 9.00 7.27 -14.67
N ARG A 177 8.96 8.51 -14.19
CA ARG A 177 9.25 8.88 -12.81
C ARG A 177 8.31 8.16 -11.82
N ILE A 178 7.00 8.27 -12.03
CA ILE A 178 5.99 7.72 -11.14
C ILE A 178 5.98 6.18 -11.17
N THR A 179 6.20 5.59 -12.34
CA THR A 179 6.33 4.12 -12.46
C THR A 179 7.53 3.60 -11.64
N LYS A 180 8.66 4.29 -11.68
CA LYS A 180 9.83 3.95 -10.84
C LYS A 180 9.50 4.07 -9.35
N GLU A 181 8.78 5.11 -8.93
CA GLU A 181 8.36 5.28 -7.54
C GLU A 181 7.43 4.16 -7.07
N ILE A 182 6.38 3.84 -7.84
CA ILE A 182 5.47 2.73 -7.55
C ILE A 182 6.25 1.42 -7.37
N ARG A 183 7.21 1.16 -8.25
CA ARG A 183 8.03 -0.05 -8.18
C ARG A 183 8.90 -0.08 -6.93
N ILE A 184 9.58 1.02 -6.61
CA ILE A 184 10.41 1.14 -5.40
C ILE A 184 9.58 0.88 -4.15
N ILE A 185 8.41 1.52 -4.03
CA ILE A 185 7.51 1.38 -2.88
C ILE A 185 7.01 -0.07 -2.77
N GLY A 186 6.62 -0.70 -3.89
CA GLY A 186 6.21 -2.10 -3.91
C GLY A 186 7.30 -3.05 -3.43
N VAL A 187 8.55 -2.87 -3.89
CA VAL A 187 9.70 -3.68 -3.47
C VAL A 187 10.00 -3.49 -1.98
N ILE A 188 9.97 -2.25 -1.49
CA ILE A 188 10.17 -1.95 -0.05
C ILE A 188 9.11 -2.65 0.78
N LYS A 189 7.83 -2.54 0.41
CA LYS A 189 6.72 -3.14 1.14
C LYS A 189 6.82 -4.66 1.16
N ARG A 190 7.12 -5.29 0.01
CA ARG A 190 7.36 -6.74 -0.05
C ARG A 190 8.51 -7.17 0.85
N LYS A 191 9.62 -6.43 0.83
CA LYS A 191 10.76 -6.73 1.71
C LYS A 191 10.40 -6.61 3.18
N ALA A 192 9.60 -5.61 3.54
CA ALA A 192 9.13 -5.42 4.92
C ALA A 192 8.24 -6.59 5.37
N ILE A 193 7.36 -7.11 4.50
CA ILE A 193 6.46 -8.24 4.80
C ILE A 193 7.25 -9.55 4.88
N LEU A 194 8.06 -9.86 3.88
CA LEU A 194 8.74 -11.14 3.74
C LEU A 194 10.00 -11.27 4.62
N GLY A 195 10.59 -10.17 5.05
CA GLY A 195 11.81 -10.17 5.86
C GLY A 195 12.92 -11.02 5.27
N SER A 196 13.31 -12.08 5.98
CA SER A 196 14.34 -13.05 5.55
C SER A 196 13.93 -13.94 4.37
N PHE A 197 12.63 -14.08 4.11
CA PHE A 197 12.09 -14.87 2.98
C PHE A 197 12.02 -14.07 1.67
N PHE A 198 12.37 -12.78 1.70
CA PHE A 198 12.33 -11.95 0.53
C PHE A 198 13.29 -12.46 -0.56
N LYS A 199 12.74 -12.64 -1.77
CA LYS A 199 13.50 -12.93 -2.98
C LYS A 199 13.24 -11.86 -4.02
N THR A 200 14.29 -11.45 -4.73
CA THR A 200 14.18 -10.56 -5.89
C THR A 200 13.52 -11.32 -7.04
N ILE A 201 12.53 -10.73 -7.68
CA ILE A 201 11.84 -11.32 -8.84
C ILE A 201 12.51 -10.82 -10.12
N GLU A 202 12.82 -9.54 -10.19
CA GLU A 202 13.46 -8.92 -11.34
C GLU A 202 14.88 -8.45 -10.98
N ARG A 203 15.74 -8.34 -12.02
CA ARG A 203 17.13 -7.85 -11.84
C ARG A 203 17.16 -6.48 -11.14
N ASP A 204 16.26 -5.60 -11.56
CA ASP A 204 16.18 -4.23 -11.04
C ASP A 204 15.79 -4.17 -9.56
N ASP A 205 15.06 -5.17 -9.04
CA ASP A 205 14.72 -5.24 -7.61
C ASP A 205 15.98 -5.30 -6.73
N ALA A 206 17.02 -6.03 -7.19
CA ALA A 206 18.29 -6.11 -6.47
C ALA A 206 18.99 -4.74 -6.42
N ASP A 207 18.95 -3.99 -7.51
CA ASP A 207 19.56 -2.68 -7.59
C ASP A 207 18.78 -1.64 -6.81
N ILE A 208 17.44 -1.70 -6.83
CA ILE A 208 16.57 -0.90 -5.97
C ILE A 208 16.94 -1.12 -4.50
N ILE A 209 17.09 -2.38 -4.08
CA ILE A 209 17.44 -2.71 -2.69
C ILE A 209 18.84 -2.21 -2.32
N LYS A 210 19.82 -2.32 -3.21
CA LYS A 210 21.16 -1.76 -2.97
C LYS A 210 21.09 -0.24 -2.75
N VAL A 211 20.35 0.48 -3.59
CA VAL A 211 20.18 1.93 -3.47
C VAL A 211 19.51 2.30 -2.15
N ILE A 212 18.43 1.58 -1.78
CA ILE A 212 17.72 1.81 -0.52
C ILE A 212 18.63 1.55 0.68
N ASN A 213 19.34 0.42 0.70
CA ASN A 213 20.24 0.09 1.80
C ASN A 213 21.36 1.13 1.95
N LYS A 214 21.87 1.65 0.82
CA LYS A 214 22.85 2.73 0.84
C LYS A 214 22.29 4.02 1.41
N ARG A 215 21.06 4.41 1.06
CA ARG A 215 20.38 5.59 1.63
C ARG A 215 20.13 5.44 3.13
N ILE A 216 19.59 4.31 3.57
CA ILE A 216 19.35 4.02 4.99
C ILE A 216 20.67 4.09 5.79
N LYS A 217 21.77 3.57 5.24
CA LYS A 217 23.08 3.66 5.90
C LYS A 217 23.54 5.10 6.02
N LEU A 218 23.43 5.90 4.96
CA LEU A 218 23.80 7.31 4.97
C LEU A 218 22.96 8.13 5.96
N GLU A 219 21.67 7.86 6.08
CA GLU A 219 20.80 8.53 7.05
C GLU A 219 21.17 8.15 8.49
N LYS A 220 21.41 6.85 8.76
CA LYS A 220 21.88 6.42 10.09
C LYS A 220 23.20 7.06 10.46
N ASP A 221 24.16 7.14 9.51
CA ASP A 221 25.45 7.80 9.74
C ASP A 221 25.30 9.31 10.00
N LYS A 222 24.32 9.97 9.39
CA LYS A 222 24.01 11.39 9.66
C LYS A 222 23.41 11.56 11.05
N ILE A 223 22.42 10.76 11.42
CA ILE A 223 21.76 10.82 12.73
C ILE A 223 22.79 10.54 13.84
N ALA A 224 23.65 9.55 13.66
CA ALA A 224 24.72 9.25 14.62
C ALA A 224 25.68 10.43 14.80
N LYS A 225 26.10 11.10 13.71
CA LYS A 225 26.94 12.29 13.77
C LYS A 225 26.26 13.48 14.44
N GLU A 226 24.96 13.68 14.20
CA GLU A 226 24.19 14.73 14.85
C GLU A 226 24.03 14.49 16.36
N GLN A 227 23.82 13.23 16.75
CA GLN A 227 23.77 12.84 18.16
C GLN A 227 25.12 13.06 18.86
N ASP A 228 26.23 12.64 18.23
CA ASP A 228 27.59 12.88 18.76
C ASP A 228 27.92 14.36 18.87
N MET A 229 27.44 15.21 17.94
CA MET A 229 27.63 16.66 18.04
C MET A 229 26.82 17.27 19.19
N ARG A 230 25.58 16.84 19.41
CA ARG A 230 24.76 17.30 20.54
C ARG A 230 25.38 16.96 21.88
N ILE A 231 25.84 15.73 22.05
CA ILE A 231 26.52 15.28 23.28
C ILE A 231 27.79 16.12 23.56
N LYS A 232 28.55 16.47 22.51
CA LYS A 232 29.76 17.33 22.66
C LYS A 232 29.46 18.80 22.94
N THR A 233 28.24 19.28 22.64
CA THR A 233 27.84 20.66 22.86
C THR A 233 27.23 20.86 24.26
N GLU A 234 26.74 19.76 24.87
CA GLU A 234 26.15 19.76 26.22
C GLU A 234 27.14 19.37 27.32
N ALA A 235 28.36 18.99 26.96
CA ALA A 235 29.47 18.69 27.87
C ALA A 235 30.48 19.86 27.97
#